data_d3f208ce8f002783a7f5f1793903ac0b
#
_entry.id   d3f208ce8f002783a7f5f1793903ac0b
#
_cell.length_a   1.000
_cell.length_b   1.000
_cell.length_c   1.000
_cell.angle_alpha   90.00
_cell.angle_beta   90.00
_cell.angle_gamma   90.00
#
_symmetry.space_group_name_H-M   'P 1'
#
loop_
_entity.id
_entity.type
_entity.pdbx_description
1 polymer ?
#
loop_
_entity_poly.entity_id
_entity_poly.type
_entity_poly.pdbx_seq_one_letter_code
_entity_poly.pdbx_strand_id
1 'polypeptide(L)'
;MNRSAFYKQVRVTFGALKQSQVDGFELILDEATKRGITLPFLAYILATVWWETAHTMQPIAEYGKGRGRKYGIKGKHGQVAYGRGYVQLTWDYNYENADKKLGLGGALTKNYELAMDPKIAVLILFEGMKEGWFTGKDLDDFIDQIDEDDKEDLREFANARRIINGTDKQVEIGKLALTFEVALRGAEYGVKPEPQPTPQVSPKGQVCVSVTETEKSVLTRVLNILLKALA
;
A
#
# COMPACT_ATOMS: atom_id res chain seq x y z
N MET A 1 -3.74 6.31 -10.83
CA MET A 1 -4.65 5.76 -9.79
C MET A 1 -5.69 6.77 -9.35
N ASN A 2 -6.96 6.39 -9.32
CA ASN A 2 -8.09 7.21 -8.83
C ASN A 2 -8.27 7.04 -7.31
N ARG A 3 -7.78 8.01 -6.51
CA ARG A 3 -7.87 8.00 -5.04
C ARG A 3 -9.32 7.95 -4.54
N SER A 4 -10.24 8.68 -5.19
CA SER A 4 -11.66 8.70 -4.79
C SER A 4 -12.30 7.31 -4.92
N ALA A 5 -12.03 6.59 -6.02
CA ALA A 5 -12.51 5.24 -6.24
C ALA A 5 -11.93 4.26 -5.20
N PHE A 6 -10.63 4.36 -4.89
CA PHE A 6 -9.98 3.58 -3.84
C PHE A 6 -10.70 3.76 -2.49
N TYR A 7 -10.83 5.00 -2.02
CA TYR A 7 -11.45 5.27 -0.73
C TYR A 7 -12.94 4.91 -0.68
N LYS A 8 -13.64 5.02 -1.81
CA LYS A 8 -15.02 4.54 -1.90
C LYS A 8 -15.08 3.03 -1.59
N GLN A 9 -14.23 2.25 -2.22
CA GLN A 9 -14.19 0.79 -2.01
C GLN A 9 -13.73 0.42 -0.60
N VAL A 10 -12.69 1.06 -0.09
CA VAL A 10 -12.19 0.84 1.29
C VAL A 10 -13.29 1.11 2.32
N ARG A 11 -14.08 2.19 2.15
CA ARG A 11 -15.18 2.52 3.06
C ARG A 11 -16.36 1.55 2.97
N VAL A 12 -16.58 0.92 1.83
CA VAL A 12 -17.60 -0.15 1.71
C VAL A 12 -17.27 -1.31 2.63
N THR A 13 -16.00 -1.67 2.73
CA THR A 13 -15.56 -2.82 3.54
C THR A 13 -15.33 -2.47 5.01
N PHE A 14 -14.65 -1.36 5.27
CA PHE A 14 -14.16 -1.01 6.62
C PHE A 14 -14.95 0.11 7.31
N GLY A 15 -15.93 0.67 6.63
CA GLY A 15 -16.73 1.80 7.15
C GLY A 15 -15.99 3.16 7.04
N ALA A 16 -16.42 4.11 7.85
CA ALA A 16 -15.85 5.45 7.87
C ALA A 16 -14.39 5.43 8.36
N LEU A 17 -13.52 6.13 7.64
CA LEU A 17 -12.11 6.26 7.99
C LEU A 17 -11.87 7.57 8.76
N LYS A 18 -11.02 7.50 9.78
CA LYS A 18 -10.48 8.69 10.44
C LYS A 18 -9.47 9.37 9.52
N GLN A 19 -9.26 10.70 9.70
CA GLN A 19 -8.28 11.43 8.90
C GLN A 19 -6.87 10.82 9.01
N SER A 20 -6.44 10.42 10.21
CA SER A 20 -5.15 9.76 10.41
C SER A 20 -4.99 8.46 9.62
N GLN A 21 -6.07 7.68 9.44
CA GLN A 21 -6.03 6.49 8.59
C GLN A 21 -5.86 6.88 7.11
N VAL A 22 -6.57 7.90 6.66
CA VAL A 22 -6.41 8.44 5.29
C VAL A 22 -4.97 8.91 5.07
N ASP A 23 -4.39 9.67 6.01
CA ASP A 23 -3.01 10.16 5.92
C ASP A 23 -2.01 9.01 5.83
N GLY A 24 -2.23 7.93 6.58
CA GLY A 24 -1.39 6.73 6.52
C GLY A 24 -1.52 5.99 5.19
N PHE A 25 -2.74 5.83 4.67
CA PHE A 25 -2.94 5.28 3.33
C PHE A 25 -2.24 6.12 2.26
N GLU A 26 -2.42 7.46 2.27
CA GLU A 26 -1.79 8.34 1.29
C GLU A 26 -0.27 8.21 1.28
N LEU A 27 0.37 8.20 2.46
CA LEU A 27 1.81 8.03 2.56
C LEU A 27 2.30 6.72 1.93
N ILE A 28 1.60 5.60 2.18
CA ILE A 28 1.95 4.29 1.63
C ILE A 28 1.69 4.25 0.12
N LEU A 29 0.55 4.75 -0.33
CA LEU A 29 0.18 4.78 -1.76
C LEU A 29 1.12 5.67 -2.59
N ASP A 30 1.56 6.80 -2.04
CA ASP A 30 2.52 7.70 -2.69
C ASP A 30 3.89 7.05 -2.80
N GLU A 31 4.39 6.44 -1.72
CA GLU A 31 5.68 5.75 -1.74
C GLU A 31 5.64 4.52 -2.67
N ALA A 32 4.53 3.75 -2.68
CA ALA A 32 4.35 2.65 -3.61
C ALA A 32 4.39 3.10 -5.08
N THR A 33 3.71 4.21 -5.39
CA THR A 33 3.70 4.80 -6.74
C THR A 33 5.10 5.25 -7.17
N LYS A 34 5.81 5.93 -6.27
CA LYS A 34 7.19 6.40 -6.49
C LYS A 34 8.15 5.23 -6.78
N ARG A 35 7.94 4.10 -6.12
CA ARG A 35 8.77 2.89 -6.26
C ARG A 35 8.34 1.97 -7.41
N GLY A 36 7.19 2.23 -8.04
CA GLY A 36 6.64 1.33 -9.05
C GLY A 36 6.25 -0.04 -8.50
N ILE A 37 5.77 -0.09 -7.25
CA ILE A 37 5.29 -1.32 -6.61
C ILE A 37 4.09 -1.85 -7.39
N THR A 38 4.06 -3.15 -7.66
CA THR A 38 2.96 -3.79 -8.36
C THR A 38 1.69 -3.87 -7.51
N LEU A 39 0.56 -4.09 -8.15
CA LEU A 39 -0.74 -4.11 -7.47
C LEU A 39 -0.82 -5.22 -6.42
N PRO A 40 -0.45 -6.50 -6.68
CA PRO A 40 -0.51 -7.55 -5.68
C PRO A 40 0.41 -7.29 -4.49
N PHE A 41 1.62 -6.80 -4.72
CA PHE A 41 2.54 -6.42 -3.65
C PHE A 41 1.95 -5.33 -2.76
N LEU A 42 1.37 -4.29 -3.37
CA LEU A 42 0.75 -3.20 -2.61
C LEU A 42 -0.47 -3.67 -1.83
N ALA A 43 -1.29 -4.55 -2.40
CA ALA A 43 -2.44 -5.13 -1.72
C ALA A 43 -2.02 -5.86 -0.44
N TYR A 44 -0.99 -6.69 -0.53
CA TYR A 44 -0.43 -7.39 0.64
C TYR A 44 0.22 -6.44 1.66
N ILE A 45 0.97 -5.44 1.21
CA ILE A 45 1.57 -4.41 2.07
C ILE A 45 0.49 -3.67 2.87
N LEU A 46 -0.58 -3.22 2.21
CA LEU A 46 -1.70 -2.53 2.87
C LEU A 46 -2.40 -3.42 3.89
N ALA A 47 -2.63 -4.70 3.56
CA ALA A 47 -3.23 -5.67 4.47
C ALA A 47 -2.37 -5.90 5.72
N THR A 48 -1.06 -6.02 5.53
CA THR A 48 -0.11 -6.17 6.63
C THR A 48 -0.11 -4.95 7.53
N VAL A 49 -0.02 -3.74 6.97
CA VAL A 49 -0.05 -2.50 7.76
C VAL A 49 -1.38 -2.36 8.49
N TRP A 50 -2.51 -2.61 7.84
CA TRP A 50 -3.81 -2.58 8.47
C TRP A 50 -3.88 -3.50 9.69
N TRP A 51 -3.35 -4.71 9.56
CA TRP A 51 -3.32 -5.69 10.65
C TRP A 51 -2.35 -5.30 11.78
N GLU A 52 -1.08 -5.06 11.46
CA GLU A 52 -0.01 -4.82 12.43
C GLU A 52 -0.18 -3.52 13.22
N THR A 53 -0.89 -2.55 12.65
CA THR A 53 -1.13 -1.25 13.31
C THR A 53 -2.49 -1.19 14.03
N ALA A 54 -3.13 -2.32 14.29
CA ALA A 54 -4.48 -2.37 14.86
C ALA A 54 -5.46 -1.45 14.12
N HIS A 55 -5.41 -1.49 12.78
CA HIS A 55 -6.24 -0.73 11.84
C HIS A 55 -6.02 0.80 11.83
N THR A 56 -5.01 1.31 12.51
CA THR A 56 -4.78 2.77 12.58
C THR A 56 -4.14 3.33 11.32
N MET A 57 -3.48 2.50 10.51
CA MET A 57 -2.63 2.93 9.38
C MET A 57 -1.54 3.92 9.79
N GLN A 58 -1.17 3.92 11.07
CA GLN A 58 -0.11 4.77 11.62
C GLN A 58 0.98 3.91 12.25
N PRO A 59 2.25 4.35 12.25
CA PRO A 59 3.28 3.65 12.99
C PRO A 59 2.91 3.58 14.46
N ILE A 60 2.95 2.39 15.05
CA ILE A 60 2.64 2.19 16.47
C ILE A 60 3.79 1.53 17.22
N ALA A 61 3.82 1.74 18.53
CA ALA A 61 4.69 1.04 19.45
C ALA A 61 3.97 -0.19 20.01
N GLU A 62 4.70 -1.29 20.20
CA GLU A 62 4.20 -2.48 20.89
C GLU A 62 3.57 -2.11 22.24
N TYR A 63 2.35 -2.55 22.51
CA TYR A 63 1.59 -2.20 23.72
C TYR A 63 2.34 -2.47 25.02
N GLY A 64 3.01 -3.59 25.13
CA GLY A 64 3.78 -3.97 26.32
C GLY A 64 5.20 -3.39 26.35
N LYS A 65 5.66 -2.73 25.29
CA LYS A 65 7.03 -2.23 25.14
C LYS A 65 8.07 -3.29 25.50
N GLY A 66 7.83 -4.53 25.08
CA GLY A 66 8.70 -5.66 25.32
C GLY A 66 8.66 -6.25 26.73
N ARG A 67 7.73 -5.82 27.61
CA ARG A 67 7.67 -6.32 28.98
C ARG A 67 7.56 -7.84 28.99
N GLY A 68 8.48 -8.52 29.74
CA GLY A 68 8.55 -9.96 29.82
C GLY A 68 9.12 -10.69 28.60
N ARG A 69 9.58 -9.94 27.58
CA ARG A 69 10.23 -10.48 26.40
C ARG A 69 11.76 -10.35 26.50
N LYS A 70 12.49 -11.20 25.78
CA LYS A 70 13.97 -11.15 25.74
C LYS A 70 14.49 -9.81 25.21
N TYR A 71 13.79 -9.19 24.27
CA TYR A 71 14.10 -7.86 23.73
C TYR A 71 13.56 -6.69 24.59
N GLY A 72 12.85 -7.00 25.68
CA GLY A 72 12.25 -6.01 26.57
C GLY A 72 13.20 -5.41 27.59
N ILE A 73 14.50 -5.68 27.48
CA ILE A 73 15.57 -5.12 28.29
C ILE A 73 16.46 -4.22 27.43
N LYS A 74 17.20 -3.32 28.08
CA LYS A 74 18.16 -2.47 27.34
C LYS A 74 19.23 -3.33 26.69
N GLY A 75 19.35 -3.19 25.39
CA GLY A 75 20.30 -3.92 24.58
C GLY A 75 21.61 -3.13 24.34
N LYS A 76 22.30 -3.46 23.27
CA LYS A 76 23.62 -2.95 22.89
C LYS A 76 23.70 -1.42 22.83
N HIS A 77 22.61 -0.77 22.39
CA HIS A 77 22.55 0.68 22.26
C HIS A 77 21.91 1.40 23.47
N GLY A 78 21.78 0.69 24.60
CA GLY A 78 21.20 1.25 25.82
C GLY A 78 19.70 1.52 25.76
N GLN A 79 19.04 1.07 24.72
CA GLN A 79 17.61 1.21 24.47
C GLN A 79 16.90 -0.15 24.51
N VAL A 80 15.56 -0.13 24.65
CA VAL A 80 14.74 -1.34 24.57
C VAL A 80 14.23 -1.48 23.14
N ALA A 81 14.64 -2.57 22.49
CA ALA A 81 14.35 -2.84 21.06
C ALA A 81 12.99 -3.52 20.86
N TYR A 82 11.92 -3.00 21.49
CA TYR A 82 10.57 -3.48 21.28
C TYR A 82 10.00 -3.07 19.92
N GLY A 83 8.90 -3.69 19.50
CA GLY A 83 8.27 -3.47 18.22
C GLY A 83 7.81 -2.04 17.99
N ARG A 84 8.24 -1.42 16.87
CA ARG A 84 7.86 -0.07 16.43
C ARG A 84 7.57 -0.02 14.95
N GLY A 85 6.78 0.94 14.56
CA GLY A 85 6.51 1.26 13.16
C GLY A 85 5.36 0.46 12.57
N TYR A 86 5.33 0.35 11.25
CA TYR A 86 4.28 -0.35 10.50
C TYR A 86 4.37 -1.87 10.58
N VAL A 87 5.58 -2.41 10.80
CA VAL A 87 5.88 -3.86 10.79
C VAL A 87 6.42 -4.35 12.13
N GLN A 88 6.31 -3.56 13.17
CA GLN A 88 6.78 -3.91 14.50
C GLN A 88 8.26 -4.30 14.52
N LEU A 89 9.13 -3.43 13.95
CA LEU A 89 10.59 -3.62 13.95
C LEU A 89 11.09 -3.87 15.38
N THR A 90 11.72 -5.01 15.63
CA THR A 90 12.10 -5.51 16.96
C THR A 90 13.54 -6.03 16.91
N TRP A 91 14.25 -6.07 18.04
CA TRP A 91 15.63 -6.47 18.21
C TRP A 91 16.67 -5.47 17.71
N ASP A 92 17.75 -5.27 18.47
CA ASP A 92 18.83 -4.33 18.15
C ASP A 92 19.40 -4.53 16.75
N TYR A 93 19.62 -5.79 16.34
CA TYR A 93 20.19 -6.10 15.03
C TYR A 93 19.30 -5.67 13.85
N ASN A 94 17.97 -5.68 14.02
CA ASN A 94 17.06 -5.19 12.98
C ASN A 94 17.07 -3.67 12.89
N TYR A 95 17.18 -2.96 14.03
CA TYR A 95 17.38 -1.50 14.03
C TYR A 95 18.72 -1.13 13.40
N GLU A 96 19.80 -1.87 13.68
CA GLU A 96 21.11 -1.67 13.07
C GLU A 96 21.07 -1.92 11.56
N ASN A 97 20.41 -3.00 11.13
CA ASN A 97 20.26 -3.32 9.73
C ASN A 97 19.46 -2.22 8.99
N ALA A 98 18.34 -1.79 9.54
CA ALA A 98 17.52 -0.73 8.97
C ALA A 98 18.29 0.60 8.88
N ASP A 99 19.02 0.99 9.95
CA ASP A 99 19.87 2.19 9.95
C ASP A 99 20.90 2.16 8.82
N LYS A 100 21.63 1.04 8.70
CA LYS A 100 22.65 0.83 7.67
C LYS A 100 22.06 0.85 6.26
N LYS A 101 21.00 0.08 6.04
CA LYS A 101 20.37 -0.10 4.73
C LYS A 101 19.72 1.19 4.22
N LEU A 102 19.13 1.98 5.11
CA LEU A 102 18.54 3.27 4.77
C LEU A 102 19.54 4.43 4.76
N GLY A 103 20.82 4.16 5.10
CA GLY A 103 21.86 5.20 5.09
C GLY A 103 21.64 6.29 6.13
N LEU A 104 21.05 5.97 7.31
CA LEU A 104 20.69 6.96 8.32
C LEU A 104 21.89 7.41 9.22
N GLY A 105 23.09 6.88 8.96
CA GLY A 105 24.33 7.32 9.61
C GLY A 105 24.35 7.12 11.14
N GLY A 106 23.66 6.11 11.64
CA GLY A 106 23.57 5.83 13.08
C GLY A 106 22.45 6.56 13.80
N ALA A 107 21.57 7.29 13.07
CA ALA A 107 20.49 8.04 13.70
C ALA A 107 19.45 7.11 14.35
N LEU A 108 19.06 6.05 13.64
CA LEU A 108 18.07 5.08 14.14
C LEU A 108 18.64 4.28 15.32
N THR A 109 19.90 3.88 15.27
CA THR A 109 20.56 3.17 16.39
C THR A 109 20.76 4.05 17.63
N LYS A 110 20.91 5.36 17.46
CA LYS A 110 20.95 6.32 18.57
C LYS A 110 19.59 6.63 19.17
N ASN A 111 18.52 6.50 18.39
CA ASN A 111 17.16 6.76 18.82
C ASN A 111 16.16 5.84 18.09
N TYR A 112 15.77 4.72 18.73
CA TYR A 112 14.81 3.76 18.18
C TYR A 112 13.41 4.34 17.96
N GLU A 113 13.06 5.46 18.65
CA GLU A 113 11.76 6.13 18.41
C GLU A 113 11.64 6.70 16.99
N LEU A 114 12.74 6.88 16.26
CA LEU A 114 12.71 7.28 14.85
C LEU A 114 11.99 6.25 13.96
N ALA A 115 11.90 4.97 14.37
CA ALA A 115 11.08 3.99 13.67
C ALA A 115 9.57 4.27 13.78
N MET A 116 9.16 5.22 14.62
CA MET A 116 7.79 5.73 14.72
C MET A 116 7.55 6.97 13.82
N ASP A 117 8.60 7.57 13.26
CA ASP A 117 8.43 8.62 12.26
C ASP A 117 7.80 8.01 11.00
N PRO A 118 6.64 8.51 10.50
CA PRO A 118 5.96 7.91 9.36
C PRO A 118 6.82 7.78 8.10
N LYS A 119 7.73 8.75 7.86
CA LYS A 119 8.62 8.72 6.69
C LYS A 119 9.70 7.65 6.82
N ILE A 120 10.24 7.42 8.02
CA ILE A 120 11.22 6.36 8.27
C ILE A 120 10.50 5.01 8.30
N ALA A 121 9.35 4.93 8.96
CA ALA A 121 8.56 3.71 9.06
C ALA A 121 8.13 3.17 7.69
N VAL A 122 7.74 4.04 6.76
CA VAL A 122 7.36 3.62 5.39
C VAL A 122 8.56 3.11 4.59
N LEU A 123 9.75 3.69 4.78
CA LEU A 123 10.96 3.17 4.15
C LEU A 123 11.33 1.78 4.70
N ILE A 124 11.27 1.60 6.03
CA ILE A 124 11.50 0.29 6.67
C ILE A 124 10.49 -0.75 6.15
N LEU A 125 9.22 -0.38 6.00
CA LEU A 125 8.17 -1.24 5.48
C LEU A 125 8.52 -1.76 4.07
N PHE A 126 8.75 -0.86 3.12
CA PHE A 126 8.96 -1.24 1.73
C PHE A 126 10.29 -1.96 1.50
N GLU A 127 11.40 -1.41 1.99
CA GLU A 127 12.71 -2.04 1.83
C GLU A 127 12.78 -3.37 2.59
N GLY A 128 12.22 -3.39 3.79
CA GLY A 128 12.23 -4.60 4.62
C GLY A 128 11.44 -5.76 4.02
N MET A 129 10.28 -5.48 3.40
CA MET A 129 9.50 -6.51 2.73
C MET A 129 10.09 -6.93 1.38
N LYS A 130 10.75 -6.01 0.68
CA LYS A 130 11.39 -6.28 -0.61
C LYS A 130 12.72 -7.03 -0.49
N GLU A 131 13.48 -6.78 0.58
CA GLU A 131 14.82 -7.36 0.78
C GLU A 131 14.85 -8.43 1.89
N GLY A 132 13.71 -8.83 2.44
CA GLY A 132 13.62 -9.89 3.42
C GLY A 132 14.25 -9.58 4.78
N TRP A 133 14.22 -8.32 5.24
CA TRP A 133 14.92 -7.92 6.48
C TRP A 133 14.41 -8.59 7.75
N PHE A 134 13.14 -9.00 7.77
CA PHE A 134 12.49 -9.45 9.01
C PHE A 134 12.69 -10.94 9.28
N THR A 135 12.61 -11.78 8.25
CA THR A 135 12.67 -13.24 8.38
C THR A 135 13.60 -13.91 7.38
N GLY A 136 14.24 -13.15 6.50
CA GLY A 136 15.00 -13.65 5.36
C GLY A 136 14.11 -14.04 4.18
N LYS A 137 12.81 -13.69 4.22
CA LYS A 137 11.84 -13.89 3.15
C LYS A 137 11.32 -12.55 2.65
N ASP A 138 11.08 -12.45 1.35
CA ASP A 138 10.61 -11.24 0.68
C ASP A 138 9.31 -11.47 -0.11
N LEU A 139 8.83 -10.42 -0.77
CA LEU A 139 7.57 -10.47 -1.52
C LEU A 139 7.64 -11.42 -2.71
N ASP A 140 8.76 -11.46 -3.42
CA ASP A 140 8.95 -12.31 -4.61
C ASP A 140 9.01 -13.82 -4.23
N ASP A 141 9.31 -14.17 -2.98
CA ASP A 141 9.26 -15.56 -2.50
C ASP A 141 7.84 -16.16 -2.51
N PHE A 142 6.79 -15.31 -2.51
CA PHE A 142 5.42 -15.78 -2.28
C PHE A 142 4.38 -15.28 -3.28
N ILE A 143 4.58 -14.13 -3.91
CA ILE A 143 3.62 -13.46 -4.76
C ILE A 143 4.21 -13.34 -6.17
N ASP A 144 3.68 -14.07 -7.12
CA ASP A 144 4.26 -14.18 -8.47
C ASP A 144 3.82 -13.06 -9.43
N GLN A 145 2.88 -12.20 -9.00
CA GLN A 145 2.38 -11.04 -9.73
C GLN A 145 1.56 -11.39 -10.99
N ILE A 146 1.13 -12.64 -11.14
CA ILE A 146 0.20 -13.08 -12.16
C ILE A 146 -1.22 -12.82 -11.65
N ASP A 147 -2.10 -12.35 -12.52
CA ASP A 147 -3.52 -12.19 -12.21
C ASP A 147 -4.22 -13.52 -12.33
N GLU A 148 -4.39 -14.21 -11.24
CA GLU A 148 -5.00 -15.53 -11.15
C GLU A 148 -6.44 -15.46 -10.59
N ASP A 149 -6.99 -16.59 -10.16
CA ASP A 149 -8.26 -16.60 -9.45
C ASP A 149 -8.07 -16.25 -7.96
N ASP A 150 -9.12 -15.70 -7.33
CA ASP A 150 -9.10 -15.26 -5.91
C ASP A 150 -8.60 -16.36 -4.95
N LYS A 151 -8.70 -17.64 -5.31
CA LYS A 151 -8.25 -18.75 -4.46
C LYS A 151 -6.74 -18.88 -4.47
N GLU A 152 -6.12 -18.71 -5.63
CA GLU A 152 -4.67 -18.75 -5.77
C GLU A 152 -4.02 -17.52 -5.13
N ASP A 153 -4.54 -16.32 -5.45
CA ASP A 153 -4.11 -15.06 -4.82
C ASP A 153 -4.23 -15.14 -3.28
N LEU A 154 -5.33 -15.71 -2.77
CA LEU A 154 -5.49 -15.92 -1.32
C LEU A 154 -4.38 -16.83 -0.75
N ARG A 155 -4.00 -17.89 -1.47
CA ARG A 155 -2.95 -18.81 -1.06
C ARG A 155 -1.60 -18.09 -0.99
N GLU A 156 -1.28 -17.29 -1.99
CA GLU A 156 -0.07 -16.48 -2.05
C GLU A 156 0.00 -15.46 -0.92
N PHE A 157 -1.02 -14.65 -0.77
CA PHE A 157 -1.11 -13.64 0.29
C PHE A 157 -1.06 -14.27 1.69
N ALA A 158 -1.72 -15.42 1.90
CA ALA A 158 -1.62 -16.13 3.17
C ALA A 158 -0.18 -16.63 3.43
N ASN A 159 0.48 -17.17 2.41
CA ASN A 159 1.87 -17.62 2.54
C ASN A 159 2.84 -16.47 2.75
N ALA A 160 2.61 -15.30 2.17
CA ALA A 160 3.42 -14.10 2.34
C ALA A 160 3.49 -13.60 3.80
N ARG A 161 2.58 -14.06 4.69
CA ARG A 161 2.67 -13.77 6.11
C ARG A 161 4.04 -14.12 6.72
N ARG A 162 4.74 -15.10 6.15
CA ARG A 162 6.09 -15.53 6.57
C ARG A 162 7.16 -14.45 6.39
N ILE A 163 6.90 -13.43 5.61
CA ILE A 163 7.79 -12.26 5.47
C ILE A 163 7.94 -11.54 6.82
N ILE A 164 6.85 -11.45 7.59
CA ILE A 164 6.80 -10.67 8.83
C ILE A 164 6.78 -11.57 10.08
N ASN A 165 5.90 -12.60 10.14
CA ASN A 165 5.64 -13.34 11.39
C ASN A 165 5.04 -14.74 11.17
N GLY A 166 5.81 -15.65 10.60
CA GLY A 166 5.42 -17.06 10.47
C GLY A 166 4.06 -17.25 9.81
N THR A 167 3.14 -17.98 10.47
CA THR A 167 1.82 -18.32 9.91
C THR A 167 0.64 -17.79 10.74
N ASP A 168 0.93 -17.03 11.79
CA ASP A 168 -0.13 -16.47 12.63
C ASP A 168 -1.02 -15.51 11.83
N LYS A 169 -2.34 -15.75 11.87
CA LYS A 169 -3.33 -14.93 11.14
C LYS A 169 -3.14 -14.85 9.62
N GLN A 170 -2.45 -15.83 9.03
CA GLN A 170 -2.12 -15.82 7.59
C GLN A 170 -3.36 -15.72 6.69
N VAL A 171 -4.43 -16.45 7.03
CA VAL A 171 -5.66 -16.48 6.20
C VAL A 171 -6.44 -15.17 6.33
N GLU A 172 -6.52 -14.62 7.53
CA GLU A 172 -7.19 -13.35 7.78
C GLU A 172 -6.48 -12.19 7.05
N ILE A 173 -5.14 -12.16 7.09
CA ILE A 173 -4.35 -11.14 6.37
C ILE A 173 -4.45 -11.36 4.85
N GLY A 174 -4.44 -12.62 4.39
CA GLY A 174 -4.67 -12.93 2.97
C GLY A 174 -6.02 -12.41 2.46
N LYS A 175 -7.10 -12.61 3.22
CA LYS A 175 -8.43 -12.06 2.87
C LYS A 175 -8.46 -10.52 2.86
N LEU A 176 -7.73 -9.89 3.77
CA LEU A 176 -7.57 -8.42 3.74
C LEU A 176 -6.82 -7.98 2.48
N ALA A 177 -5.79 -8.73 2.06
CA ALA A 177 -5.05 -8.42 0.85
C ALA A 177 -5.95 -8.49 -0.40
N LEU A 178 -6.78 -9.54 -0.56
CA LEU A 178 -7.78 -9.60 -1.62
C LEU A 178 -8.73 -8.38 -1.60
N THR A 179 -9.14 -7.94 -0.40
CA THR A 179 -10.00 -6.75 -0.27
C THR A 179 -9.30 -5.49 -0.78
N PHE A 180 -8.03 -5.30 -0.44
CA PHE A 180 -7.25 -4.16 -0.94
C PHE A 180 -6.93 -4.29 -2.42
N GLU A 181 -6.73 -5.49 -2.91
CA GLU A 181 -6.55 -5.77 -4.33
C GLU A 181 -7.75 -5.30 -5.16
N VAL A 182 -8.97 -5.68 -4.77
CA VAL A 182 -10.21 -5.19 -5.39
C VAL A 182 -10.30 -3.66 -5.37
N ALA A 183 -9.92 -3.03 -4.25
CA ALA A 183 -9.93 -1.57 -4.14
C ALA A 183 -8.89 -0.90 -5.06
N LEU A 184 -7.70 -1.48 -5.20
CA LEU A 184 -6.63 -0.99 -6.07
C LEU A 184 -6.98 -1.17 -7.55
N ARG A 185 -7.57 -2.32 -7.94
CA ARG A 185 -8.08 -2.56 -9.30
C ARG A 185 -9.17 -1.56 -9.67
N GLY A 186 -10.18 -1.39 -8.82
CA GLY A 186 -11.25 -0.41 -9.03
C GLY A 186 -10.79 1.05 -9.06
N ALA A 187 -9.59 1.31 -8.55
CA ALA A 187 -8.92 2.61 -8.60
C ALA A 187 -7.91 2.74 -9.74
N GLU A 188 -7.80 1.75 -10.62
CA GLU A 188 -6.86 1.73 -11.76
C GLU A 188 -5.39 1.95 -11.32
N TYR A 189 -4.99 1.30 -10.21
CA TYR A 189 -3.61 1.34 -9.77
C TYR A 189 -2.70 0.63 -10.77
N GLY A 190 -1.57 1.25 -11.14
CA GLY A 190 -0.61 0.69 -12.11
C GLY A 190 -1.02 0.81 -13.58
N VAL A 191 -2.26 1.21 -13.88
CA VAL A 191 -2.68 1.46 -15.25
C VAL A 191 -2.02 2.74 -15.75
N LYS A 192 -1.21 2.63 -16.81
CA LYS A 192 -0.67 3.82 -17.50
C LYS A 192 -1.83 4.50 -18.25
N PRO A 193 -1.98 5.83 -18.15
CA PRO A 193 -2.93 6.55 -18.99
C PRO A 193 -2.63 6.21 -20.45
N GLU A 194 -3.66 5.82 -21.20
CA GLU A 194 -3.51 5.77 -22.67
C GLU A 194 -3.03 7.13 -23.17
N PRO A 195 -2.03 7.17 -24.07
CA PRO A 195 -1.61 8.42 -24.65
C PRO A 195 -2.84 9.05 -25.32
N GLN A 196 -3.27 10.20 -24.83
CA GLN A 196 -4.35 10.93 -25.47
C GLN A 196 -3.93 11.18 -26.93
N PRO A 197 -4.80 10.91 -27.91
CA PRO A 197 -4.47 11.19 -29.30
C PRO A 197 -4.09 12.66 -29.42
N THR A 198 -2.84 12.89 -29.81
CA THR A 198 -2.33 14.25 -30.04
C THR A 198 -3.28 14.91 -31.06
N PRO A 199 -3.79 16.13 -30.80
CA PRO A 199 -4.63 16.82 -31.77
C PRO A 199 -3.86 16.91 -33.09
N GLN A 200 -4.35 16.23 -34.13
CA GLN A 200 -3.78 16.36 -35.45
C GLN A 200 -4.14 17.75 -35.97
N VAL A 201 -3.17 18.63 -36.01
CA VAL A 201 -3.30 19.94 -36.66
C VAL A 201 -3.26 19.70 -38.16
N SER A 202 -4.39 19.83 -38.83
CA SER A 202 -4.42 19.78 -40.29
C SER A 202 -3.73 21.00 -40.84
N PRO A 203 -3.11 20.92 -42.06
CA PRO A 203 -2.37 22.03 -42.67
C PRO A 203 -3.19 23.29 -42.98
N LYS A 204 -4.48 23.29 -42.67
CA LYS A 204 -5.42 24.42 -42.92
C LYS A 204 -5.97 25.04 -41.65
N GLY A 205 -5.39 24.80 -40.48
CA GLY A 205 -5.78 25.51 -39.25
C GLY A 205 -7.16 25.18 -38.70
N GLN A 206 -7.84 24.10 -39.14
CA GLN A 206 -9.07 23.62 -38.54
C GLN A 206 -8.77 22.54 -37.52
N VAL A 207 -9.16 22.78 -36.27
CA VAL A 207 -9.08 21.78 -35.20
C VAL A 207 -10.24 20.78 -35.39
N CYS A 208 -9.91 19.58 -35.84
CA CYS A 208 -10.86 18.46 -35.84
C CYS A 208 -10.82 17.77 -34.48
N VAL A 209 -11.83 18.00 -33.66
CA VAL A 209 -12.06 17.22 -32.45
C VAL A 209 -12.72 15.91 -32.87
N SER A 210 -11.99 14.80 -32.82
CA SER A 210 -12.58 13.47 -33.01
C SER A 210 -13.37 13.09 -31.78
N VAL A 211 -14.68 13.21 -31.83
CA VAL A 211 -15.60 12.73 -30.77
C VAL A 211 -15.65 11.20 -30.87
N THR A 212 -15.35 10.51 -29.78
CA THR A 212 -15.43 9.03 -29.71
C THR A 212 -16.88 8.56 -29.94
N GLU A 213 -17.04 7.32 -30.40
CA GLU A 213 -18.40 6.70 -30.59
C GLU A 213 -19.23 6.75 -29.31
N THR A 214 -18.59 6.68 -28.15
CA THR A 214 -19.26 6.78 -26.83
C THR A 214 -19.78 8.19 -26.56
N GLU A 215 -19.03 9.22 -26.91
CA GLU A 215 -19.43 10.63 -26.73
C GLU A 215 -20.54 11.02 -27.70
N LYS A 216 -20.51 10.50 -28.94
CA LYS A 216 -21.60 10.65 -29.90
C LYS A 216 -22.91 10.04 -29.39
N SER A 217 -22.83 8.86 -28.76
CA SER A 217 -23.98 8.17 -28.16
C SER A 217 -24.59 9.00 -27.00
N VAL A 218 -23.77 9.59 -26.15
CA VAL A 218 -24.23 10.42 -25.03
C VAL A 218 -24.83 11.72 -25.51
N LEU A 219 -24.21 12.42 -26.46
CA LEU A 219 -24.73 13.64 -27.07
C LEU A 219 -26.09 13.42 -27.76
N THR A 220 -26.24 12.32 -28.49
CA THR A 220 -27.51 11.93 -29.14
C THR A 220 -28.62 11.68 -28.12
N ARG A 221 -28.29 11.01 -27.00
CA ARG A 221 -29.26 10.78 -25.91
C ARG A 221 -29.70 12.08 -25.24
N VAL A 222 -28.77 12.97 -24.94
CA VAL A 222 -29.05 14.29 -24.32
C VAL A 222 -29.91 15.16 -25.25
N LEU A 223 -29.57 15.19 -26.53
CA LEU A 223 -30.33 15.93 -27.54
C LEU A 223 -31.79 15.43 -27.67
N ASN A 224 -31.97 14.10 -27.65
CA ASN A 224 -33.32 13.50 -27.72
C ASN A 224 -34.15 13.74 -26.45
N ILE A 225 -33.52 13.86 -25.28
CA ILE A 225 -34.19 14.22 -24.02
C ILE A 225 -34.65 15.69 -24.07
N LEU A 226 -33.80 16.60 -24.56
CA LEU A 226 -34.11 18.01 -24.67
C LEU A 226 -35.23 18.28 -25.70
N LEU A 227 -35.23 17.58 -26.84
CA LEU A 227 -36.27 17.68 -27.86
C LEU A 227 -37.64 17.16 -27.37
N LYS A 228 -37.66 16.14 -26.49
CA LYS A 228 -38.91 15.66 -25.88
C LYS A 228 -39.45 16.54 -24.76
N ALA A 229 -38.63 17.41 -24.18
CA ALA A 229 -39.03 18.36 -23.16
C ALA A 229 -39.56 19.68 -23.73
N LEU A 230 -39.38 19.91 -25.03
CA LEU A 230 -39.81 21.13 -25.75
C LEU A 230 -41.03 20.89 -26.67
N ALA A 231 -41.56 19.66 -26.73
CA ALA A 231 -42.76 19.27 -27.43
C ALA A 231 -43.91 18.97 -26.44
#